data_c5a2d2e813d63185d30c602845c1cb9f
#
_entry.id   c5a2d2e813d63185d30c602845c1cb9f
#
_cell.length_a   1.000
_cell.length_b   1.000
_cell.length_c   1.000
_cell.angle_alpha   90.00
_cell.angle_beta   90.00
_cell.angle_gamma   90.00
#
_symmetry.space_group_name_H-M   'P 1'
#
loop_
_entity.id
_entity.type
_entity.pdbx_description
1 polymer ?
#
loop_
_entity_poly.entity_id
_entity_poly.type
_entity_poly.pdbx_seq_one_letter_code
_entity_poly.pdbx_strand_id
1 'polypeptide(L)'
;MLDRTAEQFEVAPSRLVADAGYGSAEMIGWLVDERGIEPHVKLMDKSERTDGTFSRSDFAFDPEGNLYVCPAGKELKKYHRSFPKPRDGVTKDGTMIYFARKQDCHACALKPRCSPNVPARKIARSVHEAARDKARAIAKTEAYAVSCRERKKVEMLFRSSEAHPQARSIAPSRSKWS
;
A
#
# COMPACT_ATOMS: atom_id res chain seq x y z
N MET A 1 5.69 16.76 -7.12
CA MET A 1 4.41 17.24 -7.69
C MET A 1 3.58 17.95 -6.62
N LEU A 2 3.23 17.33 -5.49
CA LEU A 2 2.43 17.99 -4.43
C LEU A 2 3.06 19.28 -3.89
N ASP A 3 4.37 19.31 -3.61
CA ASP A 3 5.06 20.49 -3.14
C ASP A 3 4.95 21.64 -4.14
N ARG A 4 5.21 21.35 -5.42
CA ARG A 4 5.09 22.34 -6.49
C ARG A 4 3.65 22.88 -6.62
N THR A 5 2.64 22.04 -6.43
CA THR A 5 1.24 22.48 -6.44
C THR A 5 0.93 23.35 -5.23
N ALA A 6 1.44 22.99 -4.05
CA ALA A 6 1.27 23.79 -2.84
C ALA A 6 1.96 25.16 -2.98
N GLU A 7 3.16 25.21 -3.51
CA GLU A 7 3.91 26.47 -3.76
C GLU A 7 3.24 27.35 -4.82
N GLN A 8 2.73 26.77 -5.90
CA GLN A 8 2.17 27.52 -7.03
C GLN A 8 0.75 28.01 -6.77
N PHE A 9 -0.05 27.28 -6.02
CA PHE A 9 -1.49 27.56 -5.84
C PHE A 9 -1.88 27.80 -4.39
N GLU A 10 -0.93 27.80 -3.46
CA GLU A 10 -1.16 27.95 -2.01
C GLU A 10 -2.20 26.96 -1.46
N VAL A 11 -2.26 25.77 -2.05
CA VAL A 11 -3.22 24.72 -1.69
C VAL A 11 -2.51 23.56 -0.98
N ALA A 12 -2.89 23.32 0.28
CA ALA A 12 -2.49 22.14 1.04
C ALA A 12 -3.65 21.11 1.04
N PRO A 13 -3.60 20.08 0.20
CA PRO A 13 -4.69 19.11 0.14
C PRO A 13 -4.73 18.24 1.39
N SER A 14 -5.90 18.13 2.03
CA SER A 14 -6.13 17.17 3.13
C SER A 14 -6.34 15.74 2.62
N ARG A 15 -6.63 15.58 1.34
CA ARG A 15 -6.99 14.31 0.69
C ARG A 15 -6.36 14.22 -0.70
N LEU A 16 -5.81 13.06 -1.01
CA LEU A 16 -5.29 12.74 -2.34
C LEU A 16 -6.07 11.58 -2.95
N VAL A 17 -6.63 11.81 -4.14
CA VAL A 17 -7.30 10.78 -4.94
C VAL A 17 -6.39 10.41 -6.11
N ALA A 18 -6.00 9.15 -6.21
CA ALA A 18 -5.14 8.67 -7.28
C ALA A 18 -5.49 7.24 -7.72
N ASP A 19 -4.89 6.80 -8.80
CA ASP A 19 -5.05 5.43 -9.29
C ASP A 19 -4.23 4.41 -8.47
N ALA A 20 -4.38 3.13 -8.80
CA ALA A 20 -3.70 2.04 -8.11
C ALA A 20 -2.15 2.09 -8.27
N GLY A 21 -1.62 2.78 -9.28
CA GLY A 21 -0.19 2.96 -9.47
C GLY A 21 0.49 3.67 -8.30
N TYR A 22 -0.25 4.54 -7.60
CA TYR A 22 0.21 5.24 -6.40
C TYR A 22 -0.04 4.48 -5.09
N GLY A 23 -0.59 3.28 -5.14
CA GLY A 23 -0.94 2.45 -3.98
C GLY A 23 0.21 1.63 -3.40
N SER A 24 1.47 1.97 -3.67
CA SER A 24 2.63 1.31 -3.06
C SER A 24 2.70 1.59 -1.55
N ALA A 25 3.34 0.68 -0.79
CA ALA A 25 3.46 0.85 0.65
C ALA A 25 4.23 2.12 1.03
N GLU A 26 5.29 2.40 0.29
CA GLU A 26 6.16 3.56 0.48
C GLU A 26 5.41 4.87 0.22
N MET A 27 4.68 4.96 -0.90
CA MET A 27 3.90 6.15 -1.23
C MET A 27 2.80 6.41 -0.21
N ILE A 28 2.09 5.37 0.23
CA ILE A 28 1.05 5.49 1.26
C ILE A 28 1.66 5.92 2.60
N GLY A 29 2.83 5.37 2.98
CA GLY A 29 3.58 5.80 4.16
C GLY A 29 3.93 7.28 4.09
N TRP A 30 4.50 7.72 2.98
CA TRP A 30 4.85 9.11 2.77
C TRP A 30 3.62 10.05 2.86
N LEU A 31 2.50 9.70 2.23
CA LEU A 31 1.28 10.50 2.29
C LEU A 31 0.75 10.65 3.72
N VAL A 32 0.67 9.53 4.45
CA VAL A 32 0.03 9.49 5.78
C VAL A 32 0.94 9.98 6.88
N ASP A 33 2.20 9.51 6.91
CA ASP A 33 3.10 9.72 8.04
C ASP A 33 3.91 11.02 7.91
N GLU A 34 4.28 11.41 6.67
CA GLU A 34 5.09 12.62 6.46
C GLU A 34 4.24 13.83 6.05
N ARG A 35 3.15 13.63 5.30
CA ARG A 35 2.33 14.73 4.76
C ARG A 35 1.00 14.93 5.49
N GLY A 36 0.55 13.95 6.27
CA GLY A 36 -0.75 14.00 6.94
C GLY A 36 -1.94 14.03 5.98
N ILE A 37 -1.77 13.50 4.76
CA ILE A 37 -2.77 13.51 3.69
C ILE A 37 -3.54 12.19 3.70
N GLU A 38 -4.88 12.25 3.64
CA GLU A 38 -5.73 11.06 3.52
C GLU A 38 -5.60 10.43 2.12
N PRO A 39 -5.10 9.16 2.02
CA PRO A 39 -4.93 8.50 0.75
C PRO A 39 -6.24 7.84 0.26
N HIS A 40 -6.94 8.46 -0.65
CA HIS A 40 -8.04 7.85 -1.39
C HIS A 40 -7.51 7.11 -2.62
N VAL A 41 -6.65 6.14 -2.38
CA VAL A 41 -5.90 5.38 -3.39
C VAL A 41 -6.15 3.88 -3.20
N LYS A 42 -6.36 3.16 -4.29
CA LYS A 42 -6.48 1.70 -4.23
C LYS A 42 -5.11 1.09 -3.89
N LEU A 43 -5.02 0.37 -2.77
CA LEU A 43 -3.79 -0.27 -2.34
C LEU A 43 -3.36 -1.38 -3.29
N MET A 44 -2.07 -1.47 -3.55
CA MET A 44 -1.44 -2.65 -4.14
C MET A 44 -1.18 -3.66 -3.02
N ASP A 45 -2.15 -4.54 -2.75
CA ASP A 45 -2.06 -5.55 -1.71
C ASP A 45 -2.05 -6.96 -2.32
N LYS A 46 -0.93 -7.66 -2.12
CA LYS A 46 -0.73 -9.05 -2.55
C LYS A 46 -0.76 -10.01 -1.35
N SER A 47 -1.26 -9.59 -0.20
CA SER A 47 -1.28 -10.42 1.01
C SER A 47 -2.44 -11.40 1.05
N GLU A 48 -3.49 -11.15 0.28
CA GLU A 48 -4.62 -12.06 0.14
C GLU A 48 -4.25 -13.28 -0.70
N ARG A 49 -4.72 -14.45 -0.29
CA ARG A 49 -4.48 -15.72 -0.96
C ARG A 49 -5.79 -16.29 -1.50
N THR A 50 -5.72 -16.84 -2.70
CA THR A 50 -6.85 -17.45 -3.39
C THR A 50 -6.71 -18.99 -3.49
N ASP A 51 -5.63 -19.54 -2.94
CA ASP A 51 -5.29 -20.98 -2.98
C ASP A 51 -5.91 -21.79 -1.82
N GLY A 52 -6.81 -21.18 -1.04
CA GLY A 52 -7.43 -21.81 0.13
C GLY A 52 -6.53 -21.87 1.38
N THR A 53 -5.30 -21.35 1.30
CA THR A 53 -4.42 -21.22 2.46
C THR A 53 -4.64 -19.89 3.17
N PHE A 54 -4.27 -19.80 4.44
CA PHE A 54 -4.42 -18.60 5.24
C PHE A 54 -3.72 -17.40 4.62
N SER A 55 -4.46 -16.31 4.47
CA SER A 55 -3.97 -14.98 4.11
C SER A 55 -3.24 -14.33 5.30
N ARG A 56 -2.62 -13.16 5.08
CA ARG A 56 -2.02 -12.41 6.18
C ARG A 56 -3.08 -11.89 7.16
N SER A 57 -4.27 -11.55 6.67
CA SER A 57 -5.42 -11.08 7.45
C SER A 57 -5.92 -12.11 8.49
N ASP A 58 -5.63 -13.40 8.30
CA ASP A 58 -5.97 -14.45 9.26
C ASP A 58 -5.03 -14.47 10.49
N PHE A 59 -3.97 -13.65 10.49
CA PHE A 59 -2.99 -13.56 11.57
C PHE A 59 -3.15 -12.21 12.28
N ALA A 60 -3.38 -12.26 13.59
CA ALA A 60 -3.48 -11.04 14.39
C ALA A 60 -2.09 -10.44 14.64
N PHE A 61 -1.94 -9.13 14.36
CA PHE A 61 -0.73 -8.40 14.70
C PHE A 61 -0.85 -7.79 16.10
N ASP A 62 0.12 -8.08 16.94
CA ASP A 62 0.28 -7.45 18.25
C ASP A 62 1.35 -6.35 18.13
N PRO A 63 0.96 -5.06 18.21
CA PRO A 63 1.90 -3.95 18.10
C PRO A 63 2.82 -3.82 19.33
N GLU A 64 2.35 -4.18 20.54
CA GLU A 64 3.13 -4.08 21.77
C GLU A 64 4.25 -5.13 21.79
N GLY A 65 3.90 -6.38 21.48
CA GLY A 65 4.86 -7.47 21.37
C GLY A 65 5.65 -7.46 20.06
N ASN A 66 5.25 -6.64 19.08
CA ASN A 66 5.82 -6.62 17.74
C ASN A 66 5.93 -8.03 17.14
N LEU A 67 4.82 -8.75 17.15
CA LEU A 67 4.70 -10.14 16.72
C LEU A 67 3.35 -10.40 16.04
N TYR A 68 3.23 -11.50 15.35
CA TYR A 68 1.96 -12.03 14.88
C TYR A 68 1.53 -13.23 15.69
N VAL A 69 0.22 -13.38 15.90
CA VAL A 69 -0.41 -14.58 16.45
C VAL A 69 -1.11 -15.32 15.33
N CYS A 70 -0.81 -16.60 15.13
CA CYS A 70 -1.44 -17.41 14.10
C CYS A 70 -2.83 -17.93 14.56
N PRO A 71 -3.68 -18.44 13.64
CA PRO A 71 -4.98 -19.03 14.00
C PRO A 71 -4.93 -20.18 15.02
N ALA A 72 -3.78 -20.81 15.19
CA ALA A 72 -3.53 -21.84 16.24
C ALA A 72 -2.98 -21.24 17.54
N GLY A 73 -3.00 -19.92 17.73
CA GLY A 73 -2.53 -19.23 18.94
C GLY A 73 -1.01 -19.23 19.15
N LYS A 74 -0.21 -19.54 18.13
CA LYS A 74 1.26 -19.52 18.22
C LYS A 74 1.85 -18.21 17.69
N GLU A 75 2.93 -17.77 18.33
CA GLU A 75 3.60 -16.50 18.01
C GLU A 75 4.56 -16.64 16.83
N LEU A 76 4.53 -15.66 15.92
CA LEU A 76 5.53 -15.44 14.89
C LEU A 76 6.32 -14.18 15.26
N LYS A 77 7.62 -14.33 15.38
CA LYS A 77 8.54 -13.25 15.77
C LYS A 77 9.57 -12.97 14.69
N LYS A 78 10.11 -11.76 14.66
CA LYS A 78 11.25 -11.43 13.79
C LYS A 78 12.45 -12.31 14.12
N TYR A 79 12.66 -12.56 15.40
CA TYR A 79 13.75 -13.39 15.91
C TYR A 79 13.25 -14.29 17.03
N HIS A 80 13.74 -15.53 17.06
CA HIS A 80 13.51 -16.51 18.15
C HIS A 80 14.72 -16.67 19.07
N ARG A 81 15.74 -15.84 18.90
CA ARG A 81 16.94 -15.79 19.76
C ARG A 81 17.34 -14.34 19.99
N SER A 82 18.02 -14.07 21.07
CA SER A 82 18.67 -12.78 21.32
C SER A 82 19.94 -12.66 20.47
N PHE A 83 20.33 -11.41 20.20
CA PHE A 83 21.58 -11.07 19.51
C PHE A 83 22.37 -10.09 20.38
N PRO A 84 23.71 -10.21 20.43
CA PRO A 84 24.56 -9.28 21.18
C PRO A 84 24.41 -7.83 20.71
N LYS A 85 24.20 -7.64 19.38
CA LYS A 85 23.91 -6.33 18.79
C LYS A 85 22.45 -6.31 18.35
N PRO A 86 21.68 -5.25 18.68
CA PRO A 86 20.33 -5.08 18.22
C PRO A 86 20.27 -5.13 16.68
N ARG A 87 19.22 -5.74 16.14
CA ARG A 87 18.94 -5.80 14.71
C ARG A 87 17.52 -5.25 14.49
N ASP A 88 17.37 -4.36 13.52
CA ASP A 88 16.07 -3.81 13.16
C ASP A 88 15.18 -4.85 12.46
N GLY A 89 15.80 -5.80 11.76
CA GLY A 89 15.10 -6.85 11.03
C GLY A 89 14.36 -6.35 9.82
N VAL A 90 14.72 -5.17 9.32
CA VAL A 90 14.16 -4.59 8.09
C VAL A 90 15.04 -4.99 6.91
N THR A 91 14.41 -5.46 5.84
CA THR A 91 15.09 -5.72 4.57
C THR A 91 15.33 -4.41 3.81
N LYS A 92 16.14 -4.46 2.76
CA LYS A 92 16.38 -3.30 1.88
C LYS A 92 15.09 -2.75 1.27
N ASP A 93 14.09 -3.58 1.09
CA ASP A 93 12.76 -3.22 0.54
C ASP A 93 11.78 -2.73 1.62
N GLY A 94 12.26 -2.31 2.78
CA GLY A 94 11.41 -1.82 3.87
C GLY A 94 10.44 -2.88 4.42
N THR A 95 10.83 -4.16 4.40
CA THR A 95 9.97 -5.27 4.83
C THR A 95 10.55 -5.97 6.06
N MET A 96 9.73 -6.24 7.05
CA MET A 96 10.03 -7.09 8.19
C MET A 96 9.43 -8.48 7.97
N ILE A 97 10.18 -9.54 8.33
CA ILE A 97 9.70 -10.91 8.19
C ILE A 97 9.56 -11.54 9.58
N TYR A 98 8.37 -12.05 9.86
CA TYR A 98 8.02 -12.76 11.09
C TYR A 98 7.95 -14.25 10.80
N PHE A 99 8.55 -15.04 11.70
CA PHE A 99 8.69 -16.49 11.53
C PHE A 99 7.98 -17.23 12.67
N ALA A 100 7.21 -18.26 12.34
CA ALA A 100 6.79 -19.25 13.30
C ALA A 100 7.96 -20.21 13.65
N ARG A 101 7.93 -20.83 14.82
CA ARG A 101 8.87 -21.90 15.14
C ARG A 101 8.54 -23.17 14.34
N LYS A 102 9.54 -23.85 13.82
CA LYS A 102 9.36 -25.09 13.05
C LYS A 102 8.63 -26.16 13.87
N GLN A 103 8.97 -26.28 15.15
CA GLN A 103 8.35 -27.23 16.07
C GLN A 103 6.85 -27.00 16.21
N ASP A 104 6.43 -25.73 16.41
CA ASP A 104 5.02 -25.36 16.52
C ASP A 104 4.22 -25.65 15.24
N CYS A 105 4.84 -25.43 14.08
CA CYS A 105 4.20 -25.73 12.80
C CYS A 105 4.17 -27.22 12.46
N HIS A 106 5.16 -27.98 12.88
CA HIS A 106 5.23 -29.43 12.60
C HIS A 106 4.09 -30.20 13.28
N ALA A 107 3.79 -29.85 14.52
CA ALA A 107 2.72 -30.51 15.32
C ALA A 107 1.33 -29.85 15.11
N CYS A 108 1.19 -28.89 14.20
CA CYS A 108 -0.02 -28.11 14.05
C CYS A 108 -1.03 -28.78 13.12
N ALA A 109 -2.25 -29.02 13.60
CA ALA A 109 -3.35 -29.58 12.80
C ALA A 109 -3.75 -28.67 11.62
N LEU A 110 -3.54 -27.34 11.74
CA LEU A 110 -3.85 -26.36 10.69
C LEU A 110 -2.75 -26.23 9.62
N LYS A 111 -1.65 -26.98 9.75
CA LYS A 111 -0.52 -26.87 8.80
C LYS A 111 -0.92 -27.06 7.33
N PRO A 112 -1.80 -28.02 6.94
CA PRO A 112 -2.21 -28.18 5.54
C PRO A 112 -2.88 -26.94 4.95
N ARG A 113 -3.61 -26.17 5.76
CA ARG A 113 -4.25 -24.89 5.36
C ARG A 113 -3.37 -23.67 5.57
N CYS A 114 -2.28 -23.80 6.31
CA CYS A 114 -1.42 -22.67 6.66
C CYS A 114 -0.17 -22.58 5.77
N SER A 115 0.60 -23.66 5.75
CA SER A 115 1.90 -23.70 5.07
C SER A 115 2.27 -25.14 4.67
N PRO A 116 1.51 -25.78 3.75
CA PRO A 116 1.68 -27.20 3.41
C PRO A 116 3.09 -27.52 2.93
N ASN A 117 3.67 -26.67 2.09
CA ASN A 117 4.92 -26.91 1.37
C ASN A 117 6.18 -26.34 2.05
N VAL A 118 6.05 -25.73 3.24
CA VAL A 118 7.22 -25.13 3.93
C VAL A 118 7.25 -25.56 5.40
N PRO A 119 8.45 -25.67 6.01
CA PRO A 119 8.59 -26.13 7.39
C PRO A 119 7.88 -25.25 8.42
N ALA A 120 7.85 -23.94 8.20
CA ALA A 120 7.23 -22.98 9.09
C ALA A 120 6.65 -21.78 8.32
N ARG A 121 5.55 -21.23 8.84
CA ARG A 121 4.93 -20.03 8.27
C ARG A 121 5.84 -18.81 8.40
N LYS A 122 5.86 -17.98 7.35
CA LYS A 122 6.50 -16.67 7.32
C LYS A 122 5.47 -15.63 6.93
N ILE A 123 5.50 -14.46 7.57
CA ILE A 123 4.68 -13.30 7.23
C ILE A 123 5.60 -12.12 6.98
N ALA A 124 5.45 -11.52 5.81
CA ALA A 124 6.09 -10.27 5.47
C ALA A 124 5.18 -9.09 5.85
N ARG A 125 5.73 -8.07 6.51
CA ARG A 125 5.05 -6.84 6.90
C ARG A 125 5.89 -5.64 6.45
N SER A 126 5.28 -4.71 5.72
CA SER A 126 5.94 -3.45 5.38
C SER A 126 6.17 -2.60 6.65
N VAL A 127 7.21 -1.79 6.67
CA VAL A 127 7.42 -0.75 7.71
C VAL A 127 6.27 0.27 7.70
N HIS A 128 5.65 0.51 6.53
CA HIS A 128 4.52 1.42 6.34
C HIS A 128 3.15 0.73 6.51
N GLU A 129 3.08 -0.43 7.16
CA GLU A 129 1.82 -1.17 7.25
C GLU A 129 0.75 -0.44 8.06
N ALA A 130 1.15 0.36 9.06
CA ALA A 130 0.21 1.19 9.81
C ALA A 130 -0.49 2.24 8.93
N ALA A 131 0.24 2.88 8.03
CA ALA A 131 -0.33 3.80 7.04
C ALA A 131 -1.25 3.07 6.04
N ARG A 132 -0.88 1.86 5.63
CA ARG A 132 -1.72 1.01 4.77
C ARG A 132 -3.01 0.57 5.47
N ASP A 133 -2.98 0.30 6.77
CA ASP A 133 -4.18 -0.03 7.55
C ASP A 133 -5.14 1.17 7.60
N LYS A 134 -4.62 2.40 7.77
CA LYS A 134 -5.42 3.63 7.64
C LYS A 134 -6.07 3.74 6.26
N ALA A 135 -5.30 3.51 5.19
CA ALA A 135 -5.83 3.56 3.83
C ALA A 135 -6.89 2.47 3.56
N ARG A 136 -6.75 1.27 4.15
CA ARG A 136 -7.79 0.22 4.10
C ARG A 136 -9.06 0.64 4.85
N ALA A 137 -8.93 1.33 5.97
CA ALA A 137 -10.08 1.86 6.70
C ALA A 137 -10.80 2.94 5.88
N ILE A 138 -10.05 3.87 5.29
CA ILE A 138 -10.59 4.92 4.41
C ILE A 138 -11.32 4.29 3.21
N ALA A 139 -10.78 3.25 2.60
CA ALA A 139 -11.37 2.57 1.44
C ALA A 139 -12.77 1.96 1.71
N LYS A 140 -13.16 1.80 2.97
CA LYS A 140 -14.49 1.32 3.39
C LYS A 140 -15.49 2.45 3.62
N THR A 141 -15.11 3.71 3.49
CA THR A 141 -15.94 4.88 3.76
C THR A 141 -16.72 5.33 2.53
N GLU A 142 -17.89 6.00 2.76
CA GLU A 142 -18.63 6.65 1.68
C GLU A 142 -17.80 7.77 1.02
N ALA A 143 -16.98 8.49 1.78
CA ALA A 143 -16.09 9.51 1.25
C ALA A 143 -15.13 8.96 0.18
N TYR A 144 -14.62 7.74 0.36
CA TYR A 144 -13.81 7.05 -0.64
C TYR A 144 -14.62 6.72 -1.91
N ALA A 145 -15.86 6.25 -1.76
CA ALA A 145 -16.73 5.95 -2.89
C ALA A 145 -17.06 7.21 -3.71
N VAL A 146 -17.30 8.35 -3.04
CA VAL A 146 -17.47 9.67 -3.69
C VAL A 146 -16.22 10.03 -4.48
N SER A 147 -15.05 9.97 -3.85
CA SER A 147 -13.76 10.27 -4.49
C SER A 147 -13.50 9.42 -5.75
N CYS A 148 -13.85 8.14 -5.70
CA CYS A 148 -13.73 7.27 -6.87
C CYS A 148 -14.66 7.70 -8.02
N ARG A 149 -15.88 8.15 -7.72
CA ARG A 149 -16.82 8.68 -8.73
C ARG A 149 -16.33 9.98 -9.35
N GLU A 150 -15.82 10.89 -8.52
CA GLU A 150 -15.26 12.18 -8.97
C GLU A 150 -14.02 11.97 -9.85
N ARG A 151 -13.12 11.10 -9.47
CA ARG A 151 -11.95 10.76 -10.28
C ARG A 151 -12.34 10.28 -11.68
N LYS A 152 -13.33 9.40 -11.79
CA LYS A 152 -13.83 8.93 -13.09
C LYS A 152 -14.33 10.06 -13.98
N LYS A 153 -15.00 11.07 -13.41
CA LYS A 153 -15.45 12.24 -14.19
C LYS A 153 -14.26 13.01 -14.75
N VAL A 154 -13.23 13.24 -13.93
CA VAL A 154 -12.00 13.92 -14.38
C VAL A 154 -11.29 13.14 -15.48
N GLU A 155 -11.13 11.82 -15.31
CA GLU A 155 -10.52 10.94 -16.33
C GLU A 155 -11.28 10.99 -17.67
N MET A 156 -12.62 11.06 -17.65
CA MET A 156 -13.42 11.19 -18.88
C MET A 156 -13.20 12.54 -19.57
N LEU A 157 -13.02 13.63 -18.82
CA LEU A 157 -12.72 14.94 -19.40
C LEU A 157 -11.39 14.94 -20.15
N PHE A 158 -10.35 14.31 -19.59
CA PHE A 158 -9.05 14.19 -20.26
C PHE A 158 -9.14 13.34 -21.54
N ARG A 159 -9.85 12.22 -21.51
CA ARG A 159 -10.08 11.41 -22.73
C ARG A 159 -10.81 12.15 -23.83
N SER A 160 -11.79 13.00 -23.48
CA SER A 160 -12.52 13.82 -24.45
C SER A 160 -11.63 14.89 -25.09
N SER A 161 -10.69 15.47 -24.32
CA SER A 161 -9.77 16.49 -24.85
C SER A 161 -8.68 15.90 -25.76
N GLU A 162 -8.27 14.66 -25.55
CA GLU A 162 -7.34 13.96 -26.45
C GLU A 162 -7.99 13.49 -27.75
N ALA A 163 -9.32 13.28 -27.77
CA ALA A 163 -10.06 12.88 -28.96
C ALA A 163 -10.34 14.03 -29.95
N HIS A 164 -9.93 15.28 -29.66
CA HIS A 164 -10.05 16.44 -30.57
C HIS A 164 -8.69 17.04 -30.91
N PRO A 165 -7.95 16.48 -31.88
CA PRO A 165 -6.65 17.03 -32.31
C PRO A 165 -6.78 18.24 -33.26
N GLN A 166 -7.91 18.95 -33.31
CA GLN A 166 -8.12 20.08 -34.21
C GLN A 166 -8.14 21.43 -33.51
N ALA A 167 -7.07 21.80 -32.84
CA ALA A 167 -6.87 23.21 -32.44
C ALA A 167 -5.39 23.54 -32.25
N ARG A 168 -4.52 23.25 -33.22
CA ARG A 168 -3.20 23.86 -33.33
C ARG A 168 -2.70 23.84 -34.78
N SER A 169 -3.31 24.67 -35.62
CA SER A 169 -2.68 25.17 -36.85
C SER A 169 -3.00 26.63 -36.99
N ILE A 170 -2.36 27.44 -36.15
CA ILE A 170 -2.13 28.85 -36.48
C ILE A 170 -0.67 28.93 -36.91
N ALA A 171 -0.44 28.69 -38.19
CA ALA A 171 0.81 29.00 -38.84
C ALA A 171 0.93 30.53 -38.90
N PRO A 172 2.04 31.16 -38.48
CA PRO A 172 2.25 32.57 -38.69
C PRO A 172 2.48 32.79 -40.19
N SER A 173 1.66 33.63 -40.81
CA SER A 173 1.84 34.13 -42.17
C SER A 173 3.18 34.87 -42.29
N ARG A 174 4.08 34.36 -43.13
CA ARG A 174 5.29 35.06 -43.55
C ARG A 174 4.86 36.27 -44.38
N SER A 175 4.96 37.45 -43.82
CA SER A 175 4.96 38.67 -44.60
C SER A 175 6.26 38.74 -45.39
N LYS A 176 6.18 38.68 -46.71
CA LYS A 176 7.23 39.11 -47.64
C LYS A 176 7.39 40.62 -47.53
N TRP A 177 8.57 41.05 -47.19
CA TRP A 177 9.02 42.42 -47.49
C TRP A 177 10.00 42.32 -48.66
N SER A 178 9.65 43.06 -49.71
CA SER A 178 10.50 43.42 -50.87
C SER A 178 11.50 44.48 -50.46
#